data_3e7a01f603e38e26158b571de312c2cf
#
_entry.id   3e7a01f603e38e26158b571de312c2cf
#
_cell.length_a   1.000
_cell.length_b   1.000
_cell.length_c   1.000
_cell.angle_alpha   90.00
_cell.angle_beta   90.00
_cell.angle_gamma   90.00
#
_symmetry.space_group_name_H-M   'P 1'
#
loop_
_entity.id
_entity.type
_entity.pdbx_description
1 polymer ?
#
loop_
_entity_poly.entity_id
_entity_poly.type
_entity_poly.pdbx_seq_one_letter_code
_entity_poly.pdbx_strand_id
1 'polypeptide(L)'
;MQSLAISLLLSETHSLFSHTKTSSLLSLLFLSSSKMSEQNTDGSQVPVNLLDEFLAEDEIIDDLLTEATVVVQSTIEGLQNEASDHRHHPRKHIKRPREEAHQQLVNDYFSENPLYPSKIFRRRFRMSRPLFLRIVEALGQWSVYFTQRVDAVNRKGLSPLQKCTAAIRQLATGSGADELDEYLKIGETTAMEAMKNFVKGLQDVFGERYLRRPTMEDTERLLQLGEKRGFPGMFGSIDCMHWHWERCPVAWKGQFTRGDQKVPTLILEAVASHDLWIWHAFFGAAGSNNDINVLNQSTVFIKELKGQAPRVQYMVNGNQYNTGYFLADGIYPEWAVFVKSIRLPNTEKEKLYADMQEGARKDIERAFGVLQRRFCILKRPARLYDRGVLRDVVLACIILHNMIVEDEKETRIIEEDLDLNVPPSSSTVQEPEFSPEQNTPFDRVLEKDISIRDRAAHNRLKKDLVEHIWNKFGGAAHRTGN
;
A
#
# COMPACT_ATOMS: atom_id res chain seq x y z
N MET A 1 31.45 -1.22 2.16
CA MET A 1 30.24 -1.08 1.32
C MET A 1 30.19 -2.09 0.17
N GLN A 2 31.31 -2.45 -0.45
CA GLN A 2 31.35 -3.50 -1.49
C GLN A 2 30.99 -4.90 -0.98
N SER A 3 31.40 -5.29 0.22
CA SER A 3 31.06 -6.60 0.82
C SER A 3 29.55 -6.79 1.06
N LEU A 4 28.82 -5.72 1.36
CA LEU A 4 27.36 -5.77 1.53
C LEU A 4 26.61 -5.88 0.19
N ALA A 5 27.12 -5.24 -0.86
CA ALA A 5 26.54 -5.35 -2.21
C ALA A 5 26.70 -6.76 -2.80
N ILE A 6 27.85 -7.40 -2.55
CA ILE A 6 28.13 -8.78 -2.98
C ILE A 6 27.26 -9.77 -2.17
N SER A 7 27.10 -9.57 -0.87
CA SER A 7 26.22 -10.41 -0.05
C SER A 7 24.74 -10.27 -0.43
N LEU A 8 24.28 -9.08 -0.83
CA LEU A 8 22.92 -8.83 -1.31
C LEU A 8 22.69 -9.46 -2.69
N LEU A 9 23.66 -9.35 -3.61
CA LEU A 9 23.58 -9.99 -4.93
C LEU A 9 23.55 -11.51 -4.81
N LEU A 10 24.35 -12.09 -3.94
CA LEU A 10 24.34 -13.55 -3.67
C LEU A 10 23.05 -14.01 -2.98
N SER A 11 22.45 -13.20 -2.10
CA SER A 11 21.17 -13.53 -1.47
C SER A 11 19.99 -13.39 -2.44
N GLU A 12 20.00 -12.42 -3.33
CA GLU A 12 18.95 -12.25 -4.35
C GLU A 12 19.04 -13.32 -5.44
N THR A 13 20.25 -13.69 -5.89
CA THR A 13 20.41 -14.80 -6.83
C THR A 13 19.98 -16.12 -6.21
N HIS A 14 20.33 -16.40 -4.95
CA HIS A 14 19.87 -17.60 -4.23
C HIS A 14 18.36 -17.64 -4.06
N SER A 15 17.70 -16.50 -3.83
CA SER A 15 16.23 -16.38 -3.74
C SER A 15 15.57 -16.59 -5.11
N LEU A 16 16.13 -16.03 -6.20
CA LEU A 16 15.61 -16.20 -7.57
C LEU A 16 15.77 -17.66 -8.05
N PHE A 17 16.89 -18.32 -7.76
CA PHE A 17 17.11 -19.73 -8.11
C PHE A 17 16.24 -20.69 -7.29
N SER A 18 15.97 -20.39 -6.01
CA SER A 18 15.02 -21.15 -5.20
C SER A 18 13.59 -21.12 -5.77
N HIS A 19 13.13 -19.96 -6.26
CA HIS A 19 11.79 -19.81 -6.86
C HIS A 19 11.67 -20.44 -8.25
N THR A 20 12.72 -20.45 -9.07
CA THR A 20 12.70 -21.11 -10.38
C THR A 20 12.74 -22.63 -10.27
N LYS A 21 13.53 -23.20 -9.36
CA LYS A 21 13.52 -24.65 -9.11
C LYS A 21 12.15 -25.16 -8.63
N THR A 22 11.49 -24.44 -7.72
CA THR A 22 10.15 -24.84 -7.25
C THR A 22 9.06 -24.70 -8.31
N SER A 23 9.13 -23.70 -9.18
CA SER A 23 8.16 -23.52 -10.28
C SER A 23 8.32 -24.57 -11.38
N SER A 24 9.56 -24.94 -11.75
CA SER A 24 9.83 -26.04 -12.70
C SER A 24 9.45 -27.41 -12.15
N LEU A 25 9.74 -27.69 -10.88
CA LEU A 25 9.32 -28.95 -10.21
C LEU A 25 7.80 -29.07 -10.11
N LEU A 26 7.09 -27.99 -9.81
CA LEU A 26 5.62 -27.99 -9.76
C LEU A 26 5.01 -28.17 -11.17
N SER A 27 5.59 -27.59 -12.21
CA SER A 27 5.13 -27.77 -13.59
C SER A 27 5.38 -29.19 -14.10
N LEU A 28 6.51 -29.81 -13.73
CA LEU A 28 6.83 -31.19 -14.07
C LEU A 28 5.99 -32.22 -13.28
N LEU A 29 5.69 -31.95 -12.02
CA LEU A 29 4.76 -32.77 -11.23
C LEU A 29 3.32 -32.69 -11.77
N PHE A 30 2.89 -31.55 -12.28
CA PHE A 30 1.58 -31.40 -12.93
C PHE A 30 1.52 -32.13 -14.28
N LEU A 31 2.59 -32.10 -15.08
CA LEU A 31 2.67 -32.83 -16.35
C LEU A 31 2.80 -34.33 -16.15
N SER A 32 3.48 -34.80 -15.10
CA SER A 32 3.52 -36.23 -14.75
C SER A 32 2.18 -36.73 -14.24
N SER A 33 1.46 -35.93 -13.44
CA SER A 33 0.12 -36.28 -12.93
C SER A 33 -0.93 -36.34 -14.05
N SER A 34 -0.88 -35.48 -15.06
CA SER A 34 -1.80 -35.52 -16.21
C SER A 34 -1.53 -36.71 -17.15
N LYS A 35 -0.26 -37.13 -17.30
CA LYS A 35 0.11 -38.35 -18.06
C LYS A 35 -0.22 -39.65 -17.34
N MET A 36 -0.24 -39.65 -15.99
CA MET A 36 -0.62 -40.80 -15.20
C MET A 36 -2.16 -41.08 -15.19
N SER A 37 -2.97 -40.08 -15.54
CA SER A 37 -4.43 -40.25 -15.58
C SER A 37 -4.95 -40.87 -16.90
N GLU A 38 -4.13 -40.94 -17.95
CA GLU A 38 -4.49 -41.50 -19.24
C GLU A 38 -3.96 -42.92 -19.53
N GLN A 39 -3.16 -43.51 -18.61
CA GLN A 39 -2.58 -44.86 -18.80
C GLN A 39 -2.87 -45.78 -17.61
N ASN A 40 -4.12 -46.15 -17.41
CA ASN A 40 -4.47 -47.28 -16.55
C ASN A 40 -5.27 -48.31 -17.30
N THR A 41 -4.71 -48.89 -18.35
CA THR A 41 -5.05 -50.20 -18.90
C THR A 41 -3.85 -50.65 -19.74
N ASP A 42 -2.87 -51.24 -19.17
CA ASP A 42 -2.12 -52.44 -19.55
C ASP A 42 -0.80 -52.54 -18.77
N GLY A 43 -0.52 -53.71 -18.27
CA GLY A 43 0.68 -53.95 -17.45
C GLY A 43 1.94 -54.05 -18.30
N SER A 44 2.67 -52.97 -18.47
CA SER A 44 4.02 -52.98 -18.99
C SER A 44 4.95 -52.01 -18.22
N GLN A 45 6.18 -52.45 -17.97
CA GLN A 45 7.24 -51.85 -17.21
C GLN A 45 7.50 -50.37 -17.66
N VAL A 46 7.67 -49.44 -16.68
CA VAL A 46 8.11 -48.09 -16.91
C VAL A 46 9.49 -48.12 -17.57
N PRO A 47 9.72 -47.41 -18.70
CA PRO A 47 11.03 -47.39 -19.33
C PRO A 47 12.08 -46.68 -18.47
N VAL A 48 13.22 -47.31 -18.28
CA VAL A 48 14.38 -46.81 -17.52
C VAL A 48 14.96 -45.51 -18.09
N ASN A 49 14.64 -45.17 -19.34
CA ASN A 49 15.14 -43.99 -20.06
C ASN A 49 14.68 -42.63 -19.50
N LEU A 50 13.56 -42.53 -18.79
CA LEU A 50 13.08 -41.25 -18.27
C LEU A 50 13.90 -40.73 -17.08
N LEU A 51 14.47 -41.62 -16.30
CA LEU A 51 15.33 -41.26 -15.16
C LEU A 51 16.70 -40.79 -15.64
N ASP A 52 17.24 -41.43 -16.69
CA ASP A 52 18.54 -41.09 -17.26
C ASP A 52 18.46 -39.73 -18.02
N GLU A 53 17.32 -39.45 -18.66
CA GLU A 53 17.05 -38.16 -19.31
C GLU A 53 16.93 -37.01 -18.28
N PHE A 54 16.31 -37.29 -17.15
CA PHE A 54 16.18 -36.32 -16.05
C PHE A 54 17.51 -36.02 -15.35
N LEU A 55 18.37 -37.05 -15.17
CA LEU A 55 19.69 -36.88 -14.58
C LEU A 55 20.64 -36.14 -15.54
N ALA A 56 20.50 -36.34 -16.84
CA ALA A 56 21.27 -35.61 -17.87
C ALA A 56 20.89 -34.12 -17.94
N GLU A 57 19.60 -33.75 -17.72
CA GLU A 57 19.17 -32.36 -17.65
C GLU A 57 19.70 -31.66 -16.39
N ASP A 58 19.77 -32.34 -15.24
CA ASP A 58 20.37 -31.80 -14.02
C ASP A 58 21.88 -31.56 -14.17
N GLU A 59 22.61 -32.44 -14.87
CA GLU A 59 24.04 -32.27 -15.16
C GLU A 59 24.31 -31.05 -16.08
N ILE A 60 23.47 -30.84 -17.09
CA ILE A 60 23.54 -29.67 -17.98
C ILE A 60 23.25 -28.36 -17.20
N ILE A 61 22.31 -28.40 -16.28
CA ILE A 61 21.98 -27.24 -15.44
C ILE A 61 23.12 -26.90 -14.48
N ASP A 62 23.76 -27.89 -13.89
CA ASP A 62 24.90 -27.70 -12.98
C ASP A 62 26.15 -27.20 -13.74
N ASP A 63 26.38 -27.64 -14.97
CA ASP A 63 27.44 -27.12 -15.85
C ASP A 63 27.19 -25.67 -16.25
N LEU A 64 25.95 -25.30 -16.62
CA LEU A 64 25.58 -23.93 -16.94
C LEU A 64 25.68 -23.01 -15.71
N LEU A 65 25.33 -23.50 -14.52
CA LEU A 65 25.47 -22.78 -13.26
C LEU A 65 26.95 -22.54 -12.92
N THR A 66 27.80 -23.54 -13.18
CA THR A 66 29.24 -23.44 -12.95
C THR A 66 29.87 -22.44 -13.91
N GLU A 67 29.49 -22.47 -15.18
CA GLU A 67 29.95 -21.52 -16.18
C GLU A 67 29.49 -20.08 -15.91
N ALA A 68 28.23 -19.89 -15.51
CA ALA A 68 27.70 -18.60 -15.08
C ALA A 68 28.44 -18.07 -13.84
N THR A 69 28.78 -18.94 -12.89
CA THR A 69 29.54 -18.56 -11.69
C THR A 69 30.95 -18.10 -12.03
N VAL A 70 31.63 -18.78 -12.96
CA VAL A 70 32.97 -18.39 -13.44
C VAL A 70 32.92 -17.04 -14.16
N VAL A 71 31.90 -16.78 -14.99
CA VAL A 71 31.73 -15.49 -15.69
C VAL A 71 31.46 -14.36 -14.69
N VAL A 72 30.61 -14.60 -13.68
CA VAL A 72 30.34 -13.62 -12.61
C VAL A 72 31.61 -13.34 -11.80
N GLN A 73 32.37 -14.37 -11.44
CA GLN A 73 33.61 -14.22 -10.69
C GLN A 73 34.66 -13.44 -11.46
N SER A 74 34.86 -13.76 -12.74
CA SER A 74 35.81 -13.02 -13.62
C SER A 74 35.40 -11.57 -13.83
N THR A 75 34.09 -11.29 -13.90
CA THR A 75 33.56 -9.92 -14.02
C THR A 75 33.79 -9.15 -12.70
N ILE A 76 33.60 -9.78 -11.55
CA ILE A 76 33.89 -9.18 -10.22
C ILE A 76 35.39 -8.87 -10.09
N GLU A 77 36.25 -9.78 -10.50
CA GLU A 77 37.72 -9.56 -10.49
C GLU A 77 38.15 -8.46 -11.44
N GLY A 78 37.56 -8.38 -12.63
CA GLY A 78 37.75 -7.27 -13.56
C GLY A 78 37.34 -5.91 -12.95
N LEU A 79 36.18 -5.83 -12.35
CA LEU A 79 35.70 -4.64 -11.66
C LEU A 79 36.54 -4.24 -10.44
N GLN A 80 37.08 -5.22 -9.72
CA GLN A 80 37.98 -4.98 -8.58
C GLN A 80 39.33 -4.42 -9.04
N ASN A 81 39.86 -4.88 -10.17
CA ASN A 81 41.09 -4.38 -10.74
C ASN A 81 40.93 -2.95 -11.32
N GLU A 82 39.80 -2.63 -11.95
CA GLU A 82 39.50 -1.25 -12.42
C GLU A 82 39.28 -0.30 -11.20
N ALA A 83 38.71 -0.78 -10.10
CA ALA A 83 38.50 0.04 -8.90
C ALA A 83 39.81 0.40 -8.19
N SER A 84 40.90 -0.37 -8.38
CA SER A 84 42.20 -0.08 -7.76
C SER A 84 42.95 1.09 -8.37
N ASP A 85 42.60 1.50 -9.60
CA ASP A 85 43.29 2.60 -10.31
C ASP A 85 42.58 3.96 -10.17
N HIS A 86 41.46 4.03 -9.44
CA HIS A 86 40.82 5.29 -9.10
C HIS A 86 41.63 6.03 -8.04
N ARG A 87 42.49 6.98 -8.47
CA ARG A 87 43.12 7.98 -7.59
C ARG A 87 42.07 8.60 -6.69
N HIS A 88 42.12 8.28 -5.40
CA HIS A 88 41.29 8.90 -4.37
C HIS A 88 41.54 10.39 -4.34
N HIS A 89 40.77 11.18 -5.08
CA HIS A 89 40.73 12.61 -4.83
C HIS A 89 40.12 12.82 -3.42
N PRO A 90 40.85 13.49 -2.50
CA PRO A 90 40.32 13.73 -1.17
C PRO A 90 39.02 14.52 -1.29
N ARG A 91 37.89 13.94 -0.82
CA ARG A 91 36.60 14.61 -0.84
C ARG A 91 36.69 15.88 -0.01
N LYS A 92 36.43 17.04 -0.60
CA LYS A 92 36.38 18.33 0.10
C LYS A 92 35.29 18.26 1.16
N HIS A 93 35.69 18.29 2.43
CA HIS A 93 34.78 18.26 3.57
C HIS A 93 34.09 19.62 3.73
N ILE A 94 32.76 19.68 3.58
CA ILE A 94 31.97 20.87 3.87
C ILE A 94 31.69 20.91 5.37
N LYS A 95 32.15 21.93 6.05
CA LYS A 95 31.89 22.15 7.48
C LYS A 95 30.49 22.72 7.65
N ARG A 96 29.60 21.95 8.30
CA ARG A 96 28.19 22.30 8.53
C ARG A 96 27.98 22.65 10.01
N PRO A 97 27.48 23.85 10.34
CA PRO A 97 27.15 24.25 11.71
C PRO A 97 25.84 23.62 12.19
N ARG A 98 25.86 22.33 12.54
CA ARG A 98 24.70 21.53 12.86
C ARG A 98 23.96 21.94 14.13
N GLU A 99 24.69 22.38 15.14
CA GLU A 99 24.12 22.84 16.40
C GLU A 99 23.37 24.17 16.24
N GLU A 100 23.93 25.11 15.47
CA GLU A 100 23.29 26.39 15.15
C GLU A 100 22.00 26.16 14.35
N ALA A 101 22.02 25.25 13.35
CA ALA A 101 20.86 24.89 12.58
C ALA A 101 19.79 24.18 13.45
N HIS A 102 20.20 23.39 14.43
CA HIS A 102 19.28 22.81 15.41
C HIS A 102 18.59 23.88 16.22
N GLN A 103 19.37 24.82 16.78
CA GLN A 103 18.81 25.91 17.59
C GLN A 103 17.89 26.83 16.78
N GLN A 104 18.25 27.11 15.53
CA GLN A 104 17.37 27.84 14.61
C GLN A 104 16.06 27.08 14.39
N LEU A 105 16.10 25.76 14.11
CA LEU A 105 14.91 24.92 13.94
C LEU A 105 14.01 24.95 15.18
N VAL A 106 14.60 24.88 16.39
CA VAL A 106 13.87 24.96 17.66
C VAL A 106 13.20 26.33 17.81
N ASN A 107 13.92 27.42 17.59
CA ASN A 107 13.38 28.77 17.69
C ASN A 107 12.26 29.03 16.68
N ASP A 108 12.40 28.48 15.47
CA ASP A 108 11.43 28.64 14.39
C ASP A 108 10.12 27.91 14.64
N TYR A 109 10.14 26.69 15.26
CA TYR A 109 8.98 25.80 15.28
C TYR A 109 8.65 25.16 16.63
N PHE A 110 9.63 24.98 17.54
CA PHE A 110 9.47 24.09 18.70
C PHE A 110 9.66 24.79 20.06
N SER A 111 10.09 26.04 20.09
CA SER A 111 10.14 26.84 21.33
C SER A 111 8.74 27.16 21.86
N GLU A 112 8.62 27.65 23.07
CA GLU A 112 7.36 28.13 23.66
C GLU A 112 6.71 29.23 22.82
N ASN A 113 7.52 30.17 22.33
CA ASN A 113 7.11 31.27 21.45
C ASN A 113 7.81 31.14 20.08
N PRO A 114 7.37 30.21 19.21
CA PRO A 114 8.05 29.97 17.97
C PRO A 114 7.81 31.09 16.94
N LEU A 115 8.82 31.36 16.12
CA LEU A 115 8.71 32.35 15.03
C LEU A 115 7.51 32.06 14.10
N TYR A 116 7.25 30.78 13.81
CA TYR A 116 6.17 30.38 12.92
C TYR A 116 4.97 29.82 13.70
N PRO A 117 3.78 30.43 13.54
CA PRO A 117 2.56 29.97 14.21
C PRO A 117 2.10 28.59 13.69
N SER A 118 1.19 27.94 14.43
CA SER A 118 0.67 26.59 14.16
C SER A 118 0.17 26.38 12.73
N LYS A 119 -0.44 27.39 12.10
CA LYS A 119 -0.89 27.34 10.70
C LYS A 119 0.27 27.15 9.72
N ILE A 120 1.41 27.84 9.96
CA ILE A 120 2.62 27.70 9.15
C ILE A 120 3.30 26.36 9.43
N PHE A 121 3.34 25.92 10.68
CA PHE A 121 3.82 24.59 11.05
C PHE A 121 3.07 23.51 10.27
N ARG A 122 1.70 23.48 10.38
CA ARG A 122 0.85 22.52 9.66
C ARG A 122 1.05 22.56 8.15
N ARG A 123 1.22 23.73 7.55
CA ARG A 123 1.52 23.86 6.12
C ARG A 123 2.83 23.21 5.71
N ARG A 124 3.88 23.29 6.57
CA ARG A 124 5.23 22.81 6.27
C ARG A 124 5.47 21.36 6.67
N PHE A 125 4.85 20.90 7.77
CA PHE A 125 5.00 19.55 8.32
C PHE A 125 3.81 18.65 7.98
N ARG A 126 2.72 19.22 7.42
CA ARG A 126 1.47 18.55 7.05
C ARG A 126 0.63 18.02 8.21
N MET A 127 1.06 18.18 9.45
CA MET A 127 0.41 17.71 10.68
C MET A 127 0.51 18.75 11.79
N SER A 128 -0.17 18.49 12.91
CA SER A 128 -0.04 19.30 14.12
C SER A 128 1.34 19.13 14.76
N ARG A 129 1.79 20.12 15.57
CA ARG A 129 3.07 20.03 16.29
C ARG A 129 3.07 18.87 17.31
N PRO A 130 2.01 18.67 18.12
CA PRO A 130 1.97 17.54 19.06
C PRO A 130 2.12 16.20 18.35
N LEU A 131 1.43 15.99 17.22
CA LEU A 131 1.54 14.76 16.43
C LEU A 131 2.98 14.54 15.94
N PHE A 132 3.64 15.58 15.41
CA PHE A 132 5.02 15.47 14.95
C PHE A 132 5.98 15.10 16.09
N LEU A 133 5.83 15.73 17.27
CA LEU A 133 6.68 15.46 18.43
C LEU A 133 6.46 14.03 18.94
N ARG A 134 5.22 13.53 18.96
CA ARG A 134 4.91 12.12 19.27
C ARG A 134 5.64 11.15 18.34
N ILE A 135 5.72 11.47 17.04
CA ILE A 135 6.47 10.67 16.07
C ILE A 135 7.97 10.71 16.37
N VAL A 136 8.54 11.89 16.61
CA VAL A 136 9.97 12.03 16.94
C VAL A 136 10.36 11.24 18.17
N GLU A 137 9.55 11.30 19.22
CA GLU A 137 9.77 10.58 20.48
C GLU A 137 9.72 9.06 20.26
N ALA A 138 8.68 8.56 19.60
CA ALA A 138 8.50 7.15 19.33
C ALA A 138 9.63 6.57 18.45
N LEU A 139 10.09 7.32 17.45
CA LEU A 139 11.24 6.90 16.63
C LEU A 139 12.56 6.94 17.42
N GLY A 140 12.69 7.85 18.38
CA GLY A 140 13.83 7.87 19.30
C GLY A 140 13.90 6.64 20.20
N GLN A 141 12.74 6.11 20.60
CA GLN A 141 12.62 4.84 21.35
C GLN A 141 12.85 3.61 20.47
N TRP A 142 12.39 3.65 19.22
CA TRP A 142 12.53 2.54 18.27
C TRP A 142 13.97 2.32 17.82
N SER A 143 14.76 3.39 17.57
CA SER A 143 16.09 3.23 16.99
C SER A 143 17.09 4.27 17.50
N VAL A 144 18.30 3.79 17.84
CA VAL A 144 19.47 4.63 18.16
C VAL A 144 19.82 5.61 17.04
N TYR A 145 19.39 5.34 15.80
CA TYR A 145 19.55 6.29 14.68
C TYR A 145 18.89 7.64 15.00
N PHE A 146 17.73 7.65 15.62
CA PHE A 146 16.99 8.84 15.99
C PHE A 146 17.37 9.40 17.38
N THR A 147 18.54 9.06 17.90
CA THR A 147 19.12 9.71 19.08
C THR A 147 20.25 10.65 18.67
N GLN A 148 20.55 11.65 19.50
CA GLN A 148 21.70 12.52 19.27
C GLN A 148 22.98 11.82 19.72
N ARG A 149 23.88 11.56 18.79
CA ARG A 149 25.18 10.90 19.03
C ARG A 149 26.30 11.91 19.04
N VAL A 150 27.36 11.58 19.74
CA VAL A 150 28.61 12.35 19.79
C VAL A 150 29.69 11.55 19.09
N ASP A 151 30.54 12.19 18.30
CA ASP A 151 31.67 11.54 17.66
C ASP A 151 32.89 11.41 18.63
N ALA A 152 33.94 10.72 18.18
CA ALA A 152 35.14 10.49 18.98
C ALA A 152 35.89 11.80 19.44
N VAL A 153 35.59 12.91 18.81
CA VAL A 153 36.13 14.25 19.17
C VAL A 153 35.10 15.15 19.85
N ASN A 154 34.08 14.52 20.45
CA ASN A 154 33.00 15.13 21.22
C ASN A 154 32.14 16.15 20.44
N ARG A 155 32.03 16.00 19.10
CA ARG A 155 31.13 16.81 18.28
C ARG A 155 29.76 16.17 18.21
N LYS A 156 28.72 16.96 18.47
CA LYS A 156 27.32 16.49 18.37
C LYS A 156 26.94 16.23 16.91
N GLY A 157 26.31 15.09 16.69
CA GLY A 157 25.65 14.77 15.43
C GLY A 157 24.32 15.52 15.24
N LEU A 158 23.61 15.23 14.16
CA LEU A 158 22.28 15.76 13.93
C LEU A 158 21.30 15.30 15.02
N SER A 159 20.45 16.21 15.47
CA SER A 159 19.40 15.89 16.44
C SER A 159 18.27 15.06 15.82
N PRO A 160 17.47 14.34 16.64
CA PRO A 160 16.26 13.67 16.18
C PRO A 160 15.31 14.60 15.41
N LEU A 161 15.13 15.83 15.91
CA LEU A 161 14.30 16.85 15.26
C LEU A 161 14.80 17.20 13.86
N GLN A 162 16.12 17.38 13.68
CA GLN A 162 16.68 17.67 12.36
C GLN A 162 16.47 16.50 11.39
N LYS A 163 16.71 15.25 11.82
CA LYS A 163 16.53 14.05 11.00
C LYS A 163 15.08 13.85 10.59
N CYS A 164 14.14 13.92 11.55
CA CYS A 164 12.72 13.78 11.28
C CYS A 164 12.18 14.95 10.43
N THR A 165 12.67 16.19 10.66
CA THR A 165 12.31 17.34 9.83
C THR A 165 12.80 17.16 8.40
N ALA A 166 14.02 16.65 8.20
CA ALA A 166 14.53 16.37 6.86
C ALA A 166 13.70 15.34 6.13
N ALA A 167 13.29 14.27 6.81
CA ALA A 167 12.44 13.23 6.25
C ALA A 167 11.04 13.76 5.87
N ILE A 168 10.33 14.38 6.83
CA ILE A 168 8.97 14.87 6.57
C ILE A 168 8.93 15.94 5.49
N ARG A 169 9.98 16.81 5.38
CA ARG A 169 10.06 17.82 4.33
C ARG A 169 10.18 17.19 2.95
N GLN A 170 10.99 16.14 2.79
CA GLN A 170 11.09 15.40 1.53
C GLN A 170 9.73 14.79 1.14
N LEU A 171 9.03 14.15 2.08
CA LEU A 171 7.69 13.59 1.83
C LEU A 171 6.67 14.68 1.48
N ALA A 172 6.64 15.77 2.24
CA ALA A 172 5.67 16.85 2.12
C ALA A 172 5.81 17.68 0.84
N THR A 173 7.05 17.93 0.40
CA THR A 173 7.34 18.78 -0.76
C THR A 173 7.71 18.00 -2.01
N GLY A 174 8.21 16.76 -1.85
CA GLY A 174 8.82 15.98 -2.93
C GLY A 174 10.07 16.63 -3.49
N SER A 175 10.73 17.52 -2.72
CA SER A 175 11.97 18.16 -3.12
C SER A 175 13.16 17.21 -3.00
N GLY A 176 14.26 17.56 -3.68
CA GLY A 176 15.51 16.83 -3.56
C GLY A 176 16.09 16.92 -2.14
N ALA A 177 16.83 15.89 -1.74
CA ALA A 177 17.47 15.86 -0.43
C ALA A 177 18.50 16.97 -0.25
N ASP A 178 19.13 17.42 -1.33
CA ASP A 178 20.12 18.50 -1.35
C ASP A 178 19.54 19.86 -0.95
N GLU A 179 18.27 20.15 -1.30
CA GLU A 179 17.59 21.40 -0.93
C GLU A 179 17.50 21.62 0.61
N LEU A 180 17.71 20.56 1.40
CA LEU A 180 17.66 20.62 2.86
C LEU A 180 18.98 21.05 3.49
N ASP A 181 20.10 21.04 2.73
CA ASP A 181 21.42 21.41 3.27
C ASP A 181 21.46 22.87 3.70
N GLU A 182 20.84 23.77 2.95
CA GLU A 182 20.86 25.20 3.22
C GLU A 182 20.23 25.57 4.58
N TYR A 183 19.12 24.92 4.95
CA TYR A 183 18.41 25.22 6.21
C TYR A 183 18.80 24.29 7.36
N LEU A 184 18.81 22.97 7.12
CA LEU A 184 19.06 21.99 8.18
C LEU A 184 20.53 21.64 8.36
N LYS A 185 21.40 22.13 7.46
CA LYS A 185 22.83 21.78 7.44
C LYS A 185 23.07 20.28 7.44
N ILE A 186 22.25 19.55 6.63
CA ILE A 186 22.28 18.11 6.45
C ILE A 186 22.65 17.78 5.01
N GLY A 187 23.75 17.04 4.81
CA GLY A 187 24.16 16.65 3.46
C GLY A 187 23.18 15.66 2.80
N GLU A 188 23.09 15.70 1.48
CA GLU A 188 22.16 14.93 0.66
C GLU A 188 22.07 13.44 1.06
N THR A 189 23.22 12.75 1.12
CA THR A 189 23.27 11.32 1.50
C THR A 189 22.66 11.06 2.88
N THR A 190 22.95 11.94 3.87
CA THR A 190 22.41 11.80 5.22
C THR A 190 20.92 12.14 5.26
N ALA A 191 20.44 13.09 4.45
CA ALA A 191 19.03 13.42 4.33
C ALA A 191 18.23 12.25 3.70
N MET A 192 18.81 11.60 2.68
CA MET A 192 18.23 10.38 2.09
C MET A 192 18.21 9.21 3.10
N GLU A 193 19.28 9.01 3.85
CA GLU A 193 19.33 8.00 4.90
C GLU A 193 18.30 8.28 6.01
N ALA A 194 18.16 9.54 6.41
CA ALA A 194 17.17 9.95 7.39
C ALA A 194 15.74 9.66 6.90
N MET A 195 15.44 9.90 5.62
CA MET A 195 14.15 9.57 5.04
C MET A 195 13.90 8.05 5.03
N LYS A 196 14.87 7.23 4.60
CA LYS A 196 14.74 5.77 4.58
C LYS A 196 14.49 5.20 5.98
N ASN A 197 15.26 5.63 6.99
CA ASN A 197 15.05 5.20 8.36
C ASN A 197 13.70 5.69 8.92
N PHE A 198 13.30 6.92 8.58
CA PHE A 198 12.02 7.49 9.00
C PHE A 198 10.83 6.69 8.48
N VAL A 199 10.78 6.39 7.17
CA VAL A 199 9.67 5.64 6.58
C VAL A 199 9.61 4.19 7.09
N LYS A 200 10.77 3.57 7.36
CA LYS A 200 10.86 2.25 7.97
C LYS A 200 10.35 2.29 9.42
N GLY A 201 10.83 3.23 10.22
CA GLY A 201 10.41 3.40 11.60
C GLY A 201 8.92 3.68 11.75
N LEU A 202 8.31 4.46 10.84
CA LEU A 202 6.87 4.68 10.82
C LEU A 202 6.08 3.39 10.63
N GLN A 203 6.54 2.50 9.75
CA GLN A 203 5.89 1.22 9.54
C GLN A 203 6.02 0.30 10.76
N ASP A 204 7.21 0.20 11.32
CA ASP A 204 7.49 -0.69 12.45
C ASP A 204 6.78 -0.23 13.74
N VAL A 205 6.66 1.09 13.96
CA VAL A 205 6.07 1.65 15.20
C VAL A 205 4.56 1.88 15.09
N PHE A 206 4.08 2.33 13.93
CA PHE A 206 2.71 2.80 13.77
C PHE A 206 1.90 1.96 12.78
N GLY A 207 2.54 1.06 12.02
CA GLY A 207 1.88 0.28 10.97
C GLY A 207 0.73 -0.57 11.48
N GLU A 208 0.91 -1.26 12.61
CA GLU A 208 -0.11 -2.11 13.21
C GLU A 208 -1.40 -1.33 13.55
N ARG A 209 -1.27 -0.08 14.01
CA ARG A 209 -2.42 0.76 14.36
C ARG A 209 -3.04 1.46 13.15
N TYR A 210 -2.25 1.99 12.23
CA TYR A 210 -2.71 2.91 11.18
C TYR A 210 -2.79 2.30 9.77
N LEU A 211 -2.22 1.10 9.56
CA LEU A 211 -2.35 0.34 8.31
C LEU A 211 -2.94 -1.04 8.61
N ARG A 212 -4.09 -1.05 9.24
CA ARG A 212 -4.83 -2.24 9.67
C ARG A 212 -6.18 -2.35 8.99
N ARG A 213 -6.73 -3.54 9.04
CA ARG A 213 -8.13 -3.78 8.67
C ARG A 213 -9.08 -3.21 9.73
N PRO A 214 -10.33 -2.91 9.36
CA PRO A 214 -11.35 -2.48 10.30
C PRO A 214 -11.53 -3.49 11.45
N THR A 215 -11.66 -3.00 12.69
CA THR A 215 -12.13 -3.77 13.84
C THR A 215 -13.64 -3.95 13.76
N MET A 216 -14.24 -4.67 14.72
CA MET A 216 -15.71 -4.77 14.82
C MET A 216 -16.35 -3.39 14.99
N GLU A 217 -15.83 -2.55 15.88
CA GLU A 217 -16.30 -1.17 16.11
C GLU A 217 -16.16 -0.30 14.85
N ASP A 218 -15.02 -0.39 14.16
CA ASP A 218 -14.85 0.31 12.89
C ASP A 218 -15.86 -0.17 11.86
N THR A 219 -16.09 -1.49 11.79
CA THR A 219 -17.04 -2.10 10.87
C THR A 219 -18.46 -1.61 11.12
N GLU A 220 -18.91 -1.59 12.38
CA GLU A 220 -20.22 -1.04 12.78
C GLU A 220 -20.37 0.42 12.35
N ARG A 221 -19.35 1.24 12.63
CA ARG A 221 -19.33 2.64 12.22
C ARG A 221 -19.38 2.82 10.70
N LEU A 222 -18.65 1.99 9.93
CA LEU A 222 -18.66 2.04 8.47
C LEU A 222 -20.03 1.66 7.91
N LEU A 223 -20.67 0.60 8.45
CA LEU A 223 -22.00 0.18 8.05
C LEU A 223 -23.05 1.27 8.32
N GLN A 224 -23.00 1.92 9.49
CA GLN A 224 -23.88 3.05 9.82
C GLN A 224 -23.72 4.22 8.85
N LEU A 225 -22.49 4.58 8.51
CA LEU A 225 -22.20 5.63 7.54
C LEU A 225 -22.71 5.25 6.14
N GLY A 226 -22.49 4.01 5.71
CA GLY A 226 -23.02 3.48 4.45
C GLY A 226 -24.54 3.54 4.38
N GLU A 227 -25.22 3.07 5.41
CA GLU A 227 -26.69 3.06 5.52
C GLU A 227 -27.29 4.48 5.45
N LYS A 228 -26.71 5.46 6.16
CA LYS A 228 -27.11 6.86 6.07
C LYS A 228 -27.05 7.38 4.64
N ARG A 229 -26.05 6.99 3.88
CA ARG A 229 -25.81 7.39 2.50
C ARG A 229 -26.60 6.57 1.46
N GLY A 230 -27.42 5.62 1.90
CA GLY A 230 -28.25 4.77 1.02
C GLY A 230 -27.57 3.49 0.57
N PHE A 231 -26.43 3.13 1.16
CA PHE A 231 -25.66 1.93 0.84
C PHE A 231 -25.47 1.02 2.08
N PRO A 232 -26.55 0.37 2.60
CA PRO A 232 -26.41 -0.60 3.68
C PRO A 232 -25.44 -1.71 3.29
N GLY A 233 -24.52 -2.09 4.19
CA GLY A 233 -23.50 -3.11 3.93
C GLY A 233 -22.19 -2.58 3.30
N MET A 234 -22.09 -1.29 3.00
CA MET A 234 -20.91 -0.67 2.40
C MET A 234 -19.79 -0.45 3.41
N PHE A 235 -18.58 -0.91 3.09
CA PHE A 235 -17.37 -0.66 3.88
C PHE A 235 -16.57 0.56 3.40
N GLY A 236 -16.69 0.93 2.15
CA GLY A 236 -15.93 1.99 1.52
C GLY A 236 -15.88 1.85 0.01
N SER A 237 -14.90 2.51 -0.60
CA SER A 237 -14.66 2.48 -2.03
C SER A 237 -13.25 1.98 -2.33
N ILE A 238 -13.10 1.23 -3.42
CA ILE A 238 -11.83 0.68 -3.90
C ILE A 238 -11.49 1.28 -5.26
N ASP A 239 -10.22 1.60 -5.46
CA ASP A 239 -9.69 2.09 -6.74
C ASP A 239 -8.17 1.94 -6.81
N CYS A 240 -7.60 2.16 -8.00
CA CYS A 240 -6.18 2.14 -8.26
C CYS A 240 -5.63 3.52 -8.64
N MET A 241 -4.46 3.85 -8.11
CA MET A 241 -3.73 5.07 -8.45
C MET A 241 -2.37 4.72 -9.03
N HIS A 242 -1.99 5.38 -10.13
CA HIS A 242 -0.67 5.24 -10.74
C HIS A 242 0.30 6.29 -10.22
N TRP A 243 1.51 5.86 -9.86
CA TRP A 243 2.63 6.74 -9.53
C TRP A 243 3.71 6.62 -10.60
N HIS A 244 4.02 7.69 -11.29
CA HIS A 244 5.05 7.73 -12.33
C HIS A 244 6.43 7.39 -11.76
N TRP A 245 7.14 6.43 -12.37
CA TRP A 245 8.46 5.98 -11.96
C TRP A 245 9.54 6.47 -12.93
N GLU A 246 10.05 7.69 -12.71
CA GLU A 246 11.03 8.36 -13.57
C GLU A 246 12.31 7.54 -13.72
N ARG A 247 12.83 6.99 -12.60
CA ARG A 247 14.06 6.19 -12.59
C ARG A 247 13.79 4.68 -12.63
N CYS A 248 12.80 4.26 -13.41
CA CYS A 248 12.57 2.85 -13.65
C CYS A 248 13.77 2.23 -14.36
N PRO A 249 14.35 1.13 -13.84
CA PRO A 249 15.42 0.40 -14.52
C PRO A 249 15.04 0.03 -15.95
N VAL A 250 16.00 0.12 -16.88
CA VAL A 250 15.76 -0.14 -18.32
C VAL A 250 15.19 -1.54 -18.54
N ALA A 251 15.71 -2.54 -17.82
CA ALA A 251 15.25 -3.93 -17.88
C ALA A 251 13.76 -4.12 -17.52
N TRP A 252 13.19 -3.24 -16.69
CA TRP A 252 11.80 -3.32 -16.24
C TRP A 252 10.87 -2.36 -16.97
N LYS A 253 11.44 -1.40 -17.71
CA LYS A 253 10.68 -0.31 -18.32
C LYS A 253 9.50 -0.80 -19.16
N GLY A 254 9.66 -1.86 -19.96
CA GLY A 254 8.57 -2.44 -20.76
C GLY A 254 7.40 -2.91 -19.90
N GLN A 255 7.68 -3.68 -18.84
CA GLN A 255 6.68 -4.22 -17.92
C GLN A 255 5.94 -3.14 -17.13
N PHE A 256 6.64 -2.06 -16.76
CA PHE A 256 6.06 -0.99 -15.95
C PHE A 256 5.43 0.12 -16.78
N THR A 257 5.62 0.13 -18.11
CA THR A 257 5.07 1.17 -18.99
C THR A 257 3.57 1.03 -19.11
N ARG A 258 2.85 2.06 -18.69
CA ARG A 258 1.41 2.19 -18.84
C ARG A 258 1.06 2.42 -20.31
N GLY A 259 0.09 1.64 -20.81
CA GLY A 259 -0.24 1.61 -22.24
C GLY A 259 -0.76 2.93 -22.80
N ASP A 260 -1.54 3.68 -22.05
CA ASP A 260 -2.16 4.95 -22.44
C ASP A 260 -1.20 6.15 -22.36
N GLN A 261 -0.34 6.21 -21.33
CA GLN A 261 0.57 7.35 -21.10
C GLN A 261 2.00 7.10 -21.57
N LYS A 262 2.34 5.86 -21.92
CA LYS A 262 3.67 5.42 -22.39
C LYS A 262 4.82 5.76 -21.44
N VAL A 263 4.52 5.86 -20.16
CA VAL A 263 5.51 6.08 -19.09
C VAL A 263 5.45 4.96 -18.07
N PRO A 264 6.60 4.57 -17.47
CA PRO A 264 6.63 3.60 -16.40
C PRO A 264 5.88 4.11 -15.16
N THR A 265 5.02 3.28 -14.57
CA THR A 265 4.29 3.59 -13.34
C THR A 265 4.26 2.40 -12.40
N LEU A 266 4.09 2.68 -11.12
CA LEU A 266 3.78 1.73 -10.06
C LEU A 266 2.34 1.96 -9.63
N ILE A 267 1.59 0.90 -9.37
CA ILE A 267 0.18 0.99 -9.01
C ILE A 267 0.03 0.84 -7.51
N LEU A 268 -0.80 1.72 -6.93
CA LEU A 268 -1.34 1.62 -5.59
C LEU A 268 -2.83 1.30 -5.68
N GLU A 269 -3.25 0.10 -5.28
CA GLU A 269 -4.64 -0.21 -4.98
C GLU A 269 -4.92 0.14 -3.53
N ALA A 270 -6.03 0.81 -3.26
CA ALA A 270 -6.42 1.12 -1.89
C ALA A 270 -7.94 1.07 -1.70
N VAL A 271 -8.35 0.90 -0.44
CA VAL A 271 -9.73 1.04 0.02
C VAL A 271 -9.78 2.20 1.00
N ALA A 272 -10.71 3.14 0.77
CA ALA A 272 -10.95 4.23 1.70
C ALA A 272 -12.43 4.38 2.05
N SER A 273 -12.70 4.88 3.26
CA SER A 273 -14.03 5.25 3.73
C SER A 273 -14.30 6.74 3.50
N HIS A 274 -15.54 7.16 3.73
CA HIS A 274 -15.99 8.54 3.54
C HIS A 274 -15.17 9.59 4.30
N ASP A 275 -14.71 9.24 5.48
CA ASP A 275 -13.85 10.06 6.33
C ASP A 275 -12.38 10.12 5.89
N LEU A 276 -12.07 9.59 4.71
CA LEU A 276 -10.77 9.54 4.06
C LEU A 276 -9.76 8.61 4.73
N TRP A 277 -10.16 7.77 5.68
CA TRP A 277 -9.27 6.76 6.24
C TRP A 277 -9.00 5.66 5.22
N ILE A 278 -7.72 5.33 5.00
CA ILE A 278 -7.28 4.27 4.08
C ILE A 278 -7.12 2.98 4.87
N TRP A 279 -7.99 2.01 4.61
CA TRP A 279 -8.08 0.73 5.32
C TRP A 279 -7.24 -0.39 4.72
N HIS A 280 -6.97 -0.28 3.43
CA HIS A 280 -6.17 -1.25 2.68
C HIS A 280 -5.29 -0.52 1.69
N ALA A 281 -4.06 -1.03 1.52
CA ALA A 281 -3.13 -0.55 0.52
C ALA A 281 -2.29 -1.73 -0.01
N PHE A 282 -2.32 -1.93 -1.31
CA PHE A 282 -1.46 -2.85 -2.03
C PHE A 282 -0.66 -2.06 -3.07
N PHE A 283 0.67 -2.04 -2.93
CA PHE A 283 1.55 -1.23 -3.76
C PHE A 283 2.66 -2.03 -4.42
N GLY A 284 2.98 -1.66 -5.67
CA GLY A 284 4.13 -2.16 -6.41
C GLY A 284 3.78 -3.00 -7.63
N ALA A 285 2.50 -3.15 -7.96
CA ALA A 285 2.08 -3.76 -9.21
C ALA A 285 2.56 -2.92 -10.40
N ALA A 286 2.92 -3.59 -11.50
CA ALA A 286 3.44 -2.94 -12.69
C ALA A 286 2.37 -2.15 -13.43
N GLY A 287 2.72 -0.96 -13.91
CA GLY A 287 1.81 -0.02 -14.55
C GLY A 287 1.13 -0.51 -15.84
N SER A 288 1.61 -1.59 -16.44
CA SER A 288 0.93 -2.26 -17.56
C SER A 288 -0.31 -3.06 -17.15
N ASN A 289 -0.48 -3.35 -15.84
CA ASN A 289 -1.66 -4.06 -15.33
C ASN A 289 -2.88 -3.14 -15.33
N ASN A 290 -4.04 -3.72 -15.59
CA ASN A 290 -5.32 -3.12 -15.29
C ASN A 290 -5.74 -3.43 -13.84
N ASP A 291 -6.79 -2.79 -13.34
CA ASP A 291 -7.23 -2.93 -11.95
C ASP A 291 -7.64 -4.37 -11.60
N ILE A 292 -8.18 -5.14 -12.56
CA ILE A 292 -8.50 -6.56 -12.35
C ILE A 292 -7.23 -7.39 -12.10
N ASN A 293 -6.16 -7.13 -12.86
CA ASN A 293 -4.89 -7.82 -12.67
C ASN A 293 -4.22 -7.43 -11.35
N VAL A 294 -4.39 -6.18 -10.91
CA VAL A 294 -3.93 -5.73 -9.60
C VAL A 294 -4.73 -6.41 -8.49
N LEU A 295 -6.07 -6.44 -8.61
CA LEU A 295 -6.96 -7.12 -7.68
C LEU A 295 -6.60 -8.59 -7.48
N ASN A 296 -6.27 -9.30 -8.56
CA ASN A 296 -5.86 -10.72 -8.49
C ASN A 296 -4.53 -10.95 -7.75
N GLN A 297 -3.67 -9.93 -7.65
CA GLN A 297 -2.42 -9.95 -6.89
C GLN A 297 -2.60 -9.42 -5.47
N SER A 298 -3.69 -8.71 -5.22
CA SER A 298 -3.97 -8.02 -3.96
C SER A 298 -4.36 -8.97 -2.84
N THR A 299 -4.04 -8.56 -1.63
CA THR A 299 -4.45 -9.26 -0.40
C THR A 299 -5.75 -8.70 0.18
N VAL A 300 -6.52 -7.91 -0.60
CA VAL A 300 -7.72 -7.21 -0.11
C VAL A 300 -8.74 -8.15 0.54
N PHE A 301 -8.90 -9.37 0.05
CA PHE A 301 -9.87 -10.36 0.59
C PHE A 301 -9.24 -11.48 1.40
N ILE A 302 -7.96 -11.38 1.80
CA ILE A 302 -7.27 -12.50 2.47
C ILE A 302 -7.91 -12.90 3.81
N LYS A 303 -8.42 -11.94 4.60
CA LYS A 303 -9.08 -12.22 5.87
C LYS A 303 -10.49 -12.78 5.67
N GLU A 304 -11.20 -12.27 4.68
CA GLU A 304 -12.52 -12.77 4.27
C GLU A 304 -12.41 -14.24 3.83
N LEU A 305 -11.45 -14.54 2.98
CA LEU A 305 -11.17 -15.92 2.52
C LEU A 305 -10.81 -16.86 3.67
N LYS A 306 -10.04 -16.36 4.65
CA LYS A 306 -9.69 -17.14 5.85
C LYS A 306 -10.78 -17.16 6.92
N GLY A 307 -11.95 -16.52 6.71
CA GLY A 307 -12.99 -16.42 7.72
C GLY A 307 -12.59 -15.63 8.97
N GLN A 308 -11.57 -14.77 8.86
CA GLN A 308 -11.00 -13.96 9.94
C GLN A 308 -11.49 -12.51 9.90
N ALA A 309 -12.36 -12.16 8.95
CA ALA A 309 -13.04 -10.87 8.91
C ALA A 309 -14.33 -10.90 9.74
N PRO A 310 -14.74 -9.75 10.34
CA PRO A 310 -16.03 -9.65 10.99
C PRO A 310 -17.17 -10.02 10.04
N ARG A 311 -18.13 -10.82 10.52
CA ARG A 311 -19.31 -11.18 9.75
C ARG A 311 -20.36 -10.08 9.88
N VAL A 312 -20.98 -9.73 8.76
CA VAL A 312 -21.96 -8.66 8.73
C VAL A 312 -23.31 -9.20 8.25
N GLN A 313 -24.40 -8.63 8.76
CA GLN A 313 -25.75 -8.87 8.28
C GLN A 313 -26.45 -7.53 8.14
N TYR A 314 -27.12 -7.31 7.03
CA TYR A 314 -27.87 -6.09 6.76
C TYR A 314 -29.06 -6.38 5.83
N MET A 315 -30.01 -5.46 5.84
CA MET A 315 -31.24 -5.56 5.06
C MET A 315 -31.26 -4.51 3.95
N VAL A 316 -31.61 -4.91 2.73
CA VAL A 316 -31.84 -4.00 1.61
C VAL A 316 -33.15 -4.37 0.95
N ASN A 317 -34.06 -3.44 0.84
CA ASN A 317 -35.37 -3.63 0.21
C ASN A 317 -36.13 -4.89 0.72
N GLY A 318 -36.01 -5.18 2.02
CA GLY A 318 -36.64 -6.34 2.66
C GLY A 318 -35.89 -7.67 2.51
N ASN A 319 -34.79 -7.72 1.75
CA ASN A 319 -33.93 -8.88 1.58
C ASN A 319 -32.71 -8.82 2.51
N GLN A 320 -32.34 -9.95 3.12
CA GLN A 320 -31.18 -10.08 3.97
C GLN A 320 -29.92 -10.41 3.17
N TYR A 321 -28.81 -9.76 3.53
CA TYR A 321 -27.47 -9.96 2.96
C TYR A 321 -26.45 -10.19 4.08
N ASN A 322 -25.45 -11.05 3.81
CA ASN A 322 -24.44 -11.45 4.78
C ASN A 322 -23.00 -11.14 4.35
N THR A 323 -22.85 -10.47 3.19
CA THR A 323 -21.54 -10.13 2.63
C THR A 323 -21.45 -8.62 2.45
N GLY A 324 -20.56 -7.98 3.19
CA GLY A 324 -20.26 -6.56 3.00
C GLY A 324 -19.58 -6.30 1.65
N TYR A 325 -19.62 -5.06 1.17
CA TYR A 325 -19.14 -4.72 -0.16
C TYR A 325 -18.41 -3.38 -0.20
N PHE A 326 -17.65 -3.21 -1.29
CA PHE A 326 -17.00 -1.96 -1.68
C PHE A 326 -17.67 -1.39 -2.92
N LEU A 327 -17.76 -0.06 -3.00
CA LEU A 327 -18.10 0.61 -4.24
C LEU A 327 -16.88 0.59 -5.16
N ALA A 328 -17.08 0.15 -6.39
CA ALA A 328 -16.04 0.02 -7.38
C ALA A 328 -16.47 0.63 -8.72
N ASP A 329 -15.50 0.92 -9.59
CA ASP A 329 -15.79 1.38 -10.94
C ASP A 329 -16.24 0.23 -11.86
N GLY A 330 -16.59 0.57 -13.11
CA GLY A 330 -17.15 -0.38 -14.08
C GLY A 330 -16.19 -1.48 -14.53
N ILE A 331 -14.86 -1.33 -14.34
CA ILE A 331 -13.86 -2.32 -14.77
C ILE A 331 -13.81 -3.52 -13.82
N TYR A 332 -14.09 -3.31 -12.53
CA TYR A 332 -14.06 -4.39 -11.54
C TYR A 332 -15.06 -5.50 -11.90
N PRO A 333 -14.79 -6.76 -11.51
CA PRO A 333 -15.67 -7.90 -11.83
C PRO A 333 -17.02 -7.80 -11.10
N GLU A 334 -18.03 -8.52 -11.61
CA GLU A 334 -19.36 -8.60 -11.02
C GLU A 334 -19.38 -9.62 -9.86
N TRP A 335 -18.63 -9.34 -8.80
CA TRP A 335 -18.56 -10.16 -7.60
C TRP A 335 -19.50 -9.62 -6.52
N ALA A 336 -19.96 -10.49 -5.61
CA ALA A 336 -20.86 -10.12 -4.52
C ALA A 336 -20.29 -9.00 -3.62
N VAL A 337 -18.96 -8.89 -3.52
CA VAL A 337 -18.23 -7.89 -2.73
C VAL A 337 -18.05 -6.53 -3.41
N PHE A 338 -18.55 -6.36 -4.63
CA PHE A 338 -18.49 -5.10 -5.36
C PHE A 338 -19.87 -4.60 -5.74
N VAL A 339 -20.07 -3.29 -5.64
CA VAL A 339 -21.26 -2.61 -6.13
C VAL A 339 -20.84 -1.54 -7.13
N LYS A 340 -21.29 -1.71 -8.38
CA LYS A 340 -20.92 -0.91 -9.54
C LYS A 340 -22.06 -0.01 -9.99
N SER A 341 -21.75 1.14 -10.60
CA SER A 341 -22.71 2.02 -11.25
C SER A 341 -23.43 1.32 -12.42
N ILE A 342 -24.49 1.94 -12.91
CA ILE A 342 -25.20 1.57 -14.14
C ILE A 342 -24.69 2.45 -15.28
N ARG A 343 -24.07 1.80 -16.28
CA ARG A 343 -23.38 2.52 -17.37
C ARG A 343 -24.33 3.34 -18.25
N LEU A 344 -25.55 2.80 -18.49
CA LEU A 344 -26.59 3.43 -19.31
C LEU A 344 -27.93 3.33 -18.56
N PRO A 345 -28.20 4.23 -17.61
CA PRO A 345 -29.45 4.22 -16.86
C PRO A 345 -30.62 4.64 -17.76
N ASN A 346 -31.66 3.80 -17.82
CA ASN A 346 -32.85 4.02 -18.65
C ASN A 346 -34.01 4.64 -17.86
N THR A 347 -34.05 4.45 -16.55
CA THR A 347 -35.11 4.93 -15.68
C THR A 347 -34.61 5.99 -14.71
N GLU A 348 -35.50 6.81 -14.17
CA GLU A 348 -35.14 7.82 -13.15
C GLU A 348 -34.56 7.17 -11.88
N LYS A 349 -35.03 5.98 -11.51
CA LYS A 349 -34.47 5.20 -10.41
C LYS A 349 -33.01 4.83 -10.66
N GLU A 350 -32.72 4.33 -11.84
CA GLU A 350 -31.38 3.94 -12.25
C GLU A 350 -30.44 5.15 -12.35
N LYS A 351 -30.92 6.30 -12.81
CA LYS A 351 -30.14 7.55 -12.83
C LYS A 351 -29.77 7.99 -11.43
N LEU A 352 -30.76 8.07 -10.52
CA LEU A 352 -30.53 8.44 -9.14
C LEU A 352 -29.52 7.49 -8.46
N TYR A 353 -29.66 6.17 -8.67
CA TYR A 353 -28.72 5.19 -8.17
C TYR A 353 -27.31 5.42 -8.73
N ALA A 354 -27.17 5.62 -10.03
CA ALA A 354 -25.88 5.84 -10.69
C ALA A 354 -25.19 7.07 -10.14
N ASP A 355 -25.88 8.19 -10.01
CA ASP A 355 -25.36 9.45 -9.47
C ASP A 355 -24.90 9.29 -8.01
N MET A 356 -25.70 8.61 -7.18
CA MET A 356 -25.36 8.37 -5.78
C MET A 356 -24.18 7.41 -5.64
N GLN A 357 -24.14 6.35 -6.44
CA GLN A 357 -23.04 5.38 -6.42
C GLN A 357 -21.73 6.05 -6.87
N GLU A 358 -21.74 6.81 -7.96
CA GLU A 358 -20.56 7.53 -8.44
C GLU A 358 -20.11 8.59 -7.44
N GLY A 359 -21.03 9.33 -6.84
CA GLY A 359 -20.75 10.30 -5.80
C GLY A 359 -20.09 9.67 -4.56
N ALA A 360 -20.59 8.51 -4.13
CA ALA A 360 -20.03 7.78 -2.98
C ALA A 360 -18.71 7.08 -3.33
N ARG A 361 -18.57 6.53 -4.54
CA ARG A 361 -17.32 5.92 -5.01
C ARG A 361 -16.14 6.90 -5.02
N LYS A 362 -16.39 8.17 -5.35
CA LYS A 362 -15.36 9.22 -5.36
C LYS A 362 -14.68 9.47 -4.01
N ASP A 363 -15.11 8.82 -2.92
CA ASP A 363 -14.43 8.90 -1.63
C ASP A 363 -12.98 8.42 -1.71
N ILE A 364 -12.70 7.33 -2.45
CA ILE A 364 -11.32 6.87 -2.66
C ILE A 364 -10.50 7.85 -3.51
N GLU A 365 -11.07 8.43 -4.55
CA GLU A 365 -10.40 9.44 -5.37
C GLU A 365 -10.08 10.71 -4.54
N ARG A 366 -11.00 11.11 -3.64
CA ARG A 366 -10.75 12.18 -2.68
C ARG A 366 -9.62 11.83 -1.72
N ALA A 367 -9.59 10.59 -1.22
CA ALA A 367 -8.52 10.12 -0.33
C ALA A 367 -7.16 10.18 -1.05
N PHE A 368 -7.06 9.71 -2.29
CA PHE A 368 -5.87 9.85 -3.12
C PHE A 368 -5.47 11.30 -3.35
N GLY A 369 -6.44 12.17 -3.68
CA GLY A 369 -6.19 13.60 -3.87
C GLY A 369 -5.66 14.28 -2.62
N VAL A 370 -6.19 13.95 -1.44
CA VAL A 370 -5.73 14.48 -0.14
C VAL A 370 -4.36 13.91 0.21
N LEU A 371 -4.13 12.60 0.02
CA LEU A 371 -2.85 11.94 0.24
C LEU A 371 -1.73 12.60 -0.58
N GLN A 372 -1.94 12.80 -1.88
CA GLN A 372 -0.98 13.45 -2.78
C GLN A 372 -0.79 14.94 -2.46
N ARG A 373 -1.81 15.64 -1.97
CA ARG A 373 -1.69 17.04 -1.54
C ARG A 373 -0.95 17.18 -0.23
N ARG A 374 -1.11 16.24 0.69
CA ARG A 374 -0.33 16.18 1.93
C ARG A 374 1.13 15.83 1.64
N PHE A 375 1.35 14.82 0.81
CA PHE A 375 2.68 14.29 0.49
C PHE A 375 2.97 14.41 -1.00
N CYS A 376 3.51 15.58 -1.39
CA CYS A 376 3.79 15.89 -2.79
C CYS A 376 4.80 14.94 -3.44
N ILE A 377 5.56 14.15 -2.66
CA ILE A 377 6.43 13.10 -3.19
C ILE A 377 5.64 12.11 -4.04
N LEU A 378 4.39 11.79 -3.66
CA LEU A 378 3.50 10.87 -4.40
C LEU A 378 2.85 11.52 -5.65
N LYS A 379 2.95 12.85 -5.78
CA LYS A 379 2.49 13.59 -6.97
C LYS A 379 3.60 13.80 -7.99
N ARG A 380 4.85 13.93 -7.51
CA ARG A 380 6.02 14.08 -8.38
C ARG A 380 6.48 12.70 -8.87
N PRO A 381 7.14 12.61 -10.04
CA PRO A 381 7.75 11.37 -10.50
C PRO A 381 8.73 10.80 -9.47
N ALA A 382 8.65 9.49 -9.24
CA ALA A 382 9.51 8.78 -8.30
C ALA A 382 10.96 8.71 -8.82
N ARG A 383 11.90 9.24 -8.03
CA ARG A 383 13.34 9.34 -8.38
C ARG A 383 14.22 8.32 -7.69
N LEU A 384 13.65 7.32 -7.04
CA LEU A 384 14.37 6.23 -6.39
C LEU A 384 14.35 5.00 -7.31
N TYR A 385 15.46 4.24 -7.34
CA TYR A 385 15.57 3.01 -8.11
C TYR A 385 14.94 1.81 -7.40
N ASP A 386 15.10 1.75 -6.09
CA ASP A 386 14.70 0.61 -5.28
C ASP A 386 13.18 0.60 -5.04
N ARG A 387 12.52 -0.48 -5.48
CA ARG A 387 11.07 -0.69 -5.31
C ARG A 387 10.67 -0.86 -3.85
N GLY A 388 11.53 -1.47 -3.03
CA GLY A 388 11.29 -1.63 -1.60
C GLY A 388 11.20 -0.28 -0.90
N VAL A 389 12.16 0.62 -1.19
CA VAL A 389 12.14 1.98 -0.63
C VAL A 389 10.93 2.79 -1.15
N LEU A 390 10.55 2.63 -2.43
CA LEU A 390 9.34 3.27 -2.96
C LEU A 390 8.07 2.79 -2.25
N ARG A 391 7.97 1.47 -2.00
CA ARG A 391 6.89 0.88 -1.21
C ARG A 391 6.86 1.46 0.20
N ASP A 392 8.01 1.52 0.87
CA ASP A 392 8.10 2.06 2.22
C ASP A 392 7.68 3.53 2.29
N VAL A 393 8.02 4.33 1.28
CA VAL A 393 7.57 5.72 1.16
C VAL A 393 6.04 5.81 1.04
N VAL A 394 5.42 4.99 0.19
CA VAL A 394 3.96 5.00 0.00
C VAL A 394 3.24 4.59 1.28
N LEU A 395 3.67 3.47 1.89
CA LEU A 395 3.05 2.97 3.12
C LEU A 395 3.21 3.96 4.29
N ALA A 396 4.38 4.57 4.43
CA ALA A 396 4.61 5.62 5.43
C ALA A 396 3.72 6.85 5.20
N CYS A 397 3.54 7.28 3.95
CA CYS A 397 2.62 8.37 3.62
C CYS A 397 1.16 8.03 3.99
N ILE A 398 0.74 6.78 3.80
CA ILE A 398 -0.60 6.32 4.18
C ILE A 398 -0.75 6.28 5.70
N ILE A 399 0.24 5.75 6.42
CA ILE A 399 0.27 5.74 7.89
C ILE A 399 0.14 7.17 8.42
N LEU A 400 0.99 8.09 7.96
CA LEU A 400 0.93 9.50 8.34
C LEU A 400 -0.42 10.14 7.97
N HIS A 401 -0.99 9.79 6.81
CA HIS A 401 -2.30 10.28 6.40
C HIS A 401 -3.39 9.87 7.39
N ASN A 402 -3.43 8.60 7.78
CA ASN A 402 -4.40 8.09 8.74
C ASN A 402 -4.19 8.70 10.14
N MET A 403 -2.93 8.87 10.58
CA MET A 403 -2.61 9.60 11.84
C MET A 403 -3.14 11.03 11.82
N ILE A 404 -3.00 11.72 10.70
CA ILE A 404 -3.49 13.11 10.54
C ILE A 404 -5.02 13.13 10.48
N VAL A 405 -5.66 12.14 9.85
CA VAL A 405 -7.12 12.02 9.84
C VAL A 405 -7.66 11.84 11.26
N GLU A 406 -7.00 11.02 12.07
CA GLU A 406 -7.35 10.84 13.49
C GLU A 406 -7.17 12.15 14.30
N ASP A 407 -6.00 12.78 14.21
CA ASP A 407 -5.66 14.04 14.87
C ASP A 407 -6.64 15.19 14.50
N GLU A 408 -7.07 15.24 13.23
CA GLU A 408 -8.04 16.23 12.74
C GLU A 408 -9.47 15.94 13.21
N LYS A 409 -9.84 14.67 13.39
CA LYS A 409 -11.15 14.29 13.96
C LYS A 409 -11.26 14.68 15.42
N GLU A 410 -10.24 14.37 16.21
CA GLU A 410 -10.20 14.74 17.63
C GLU A 410 -10.35 16.27 17.81
N THR A 411 -9.69 17.04 16.95
CA THR A 411 -9.81 18.51 16.96
C THR A 411 -11.19 18.99 16.56
N ARG A 412 -11.85 18.36 15.58
CA ARG A 412 -13.22 18.72 15.13
C ARG A 412 -14.28 18.34 16.15
N ILE A 413 -14.15 17.20 16.82
CA ILE A 413 -15.08 16.77 17.88
C ILE A 413 -15.07 17.79 19.03
N ILE A 414 -13.92 18.42 19.32
CA ILE A 414 -13.82 19.47 20.32
C ILE A 414 -14.50 20.78 19.85
N GLU A 415 -14.51 21.03 18.52
CA GLU A 415 -15.10 22.24 17.93
C GLU A 415 -16.59 22.07 17.58
N GLU A 416 -17.03 20.84 17.27
CA GLU A 416 -18.40 20.49 16.88
C GLU A 416 -18.98 19.48 17.88
N ASP A 417 -19.46 19.97 19.01
CA ASP A 417 -20.33 19.20 19.95
C ASP A 417 -21.71 18.99 19.31
N LEU A 418 -21.76 18.37 18.11
CA LEU A 418 -22.93 18.32 17.26
C LEU A 418 -23.25 16.92 16.74
N ASP A 419 -24.44 16.47 17.16
CA ASP A 419 -25.27 15.43 16.52
C ASP A 419 -24.81 13.97 16.67
N LEU A 420 -24.64 13.52 17.91
CA LEU A 420 -24.54 12.08 18.23
C LEU A 420 -25.91 11.34 18.27
N ASN A 421 -27.00 11.95 17.80
CA ASN A 421 -28.28 11.25 17.59
C ASN A 421 -28.24 10.45 16.28
N VAL A 422 -27.37 9.44 16.25
CA VAL A 422 -27.35 8.44 15.17
C VAL A 422 -28.40 7.40 15.50
N PRO A 423 -29.47 7.22 14.70
CA PRO A 423 -30.40 6.13 14.91
C PRO A 423 -29.65 4.79 14.82
N PRO A 424 -30.03 3.79 15.60
CA PRO A 424 -29.38 2.48 15.55
C PRO A 424 -29.44 1.93 14.12
N SER A 425 -28.29 1.41 13.64
CA SER A 425 -28.20 0.77 12.33
C SER A 425 -29.03 -0.51 12.29
N SER A 426 -29.64 -0.79 11.14
CA SER A 426 -30.27 -2.08 10.87
C SER A 426 -29.25 -3.21 10.62
N SER A 427 -27.98 -2.83 10.48
CA SER A 427 -26.87 -3.74 10.25
C SER A 427 -26.31 -4.29 11.56
N THR A 428 -25.96 -5.57 11.59
CA THR A 428 -25.31 -6.23 12.72
C THR A 428 -23.93 -6.74 12.34
N VAL A 429 -23.01 -6.67 13.29
CA VAL A 429 -21.64 -7.19 13.15
C VAL A 429 -21.45 -8.32 14.14
N GLN A 430 -20.86 -9.41 13.72
CA GLN A 430 -20.58 -10.60 14.53
C GLN A 430 -19.09 -10.93 14.46
N GLU A 431 -18.62 -11.68 15.45
CA GLU A 431 -17.24 -12.13 15.50
C GLU A 431 -16.86 -12.94 14.25
N PRO A 432 -15.58 -12.92 13.86
CA PRO A 432 -15.05 -13.78 12.82
C PRO A 432 -15.32 -15.26 13.09
N GLU A 433 -15.43 -16.05 12.03
CA GLU A 433 -15.61 -17.51 12.11
C GLU A 433 -14.34 -18.19 12.67
N PHE A 434 -13.17 -17.67 12.32
CA PHE A 434 -11.87 -18.16 12.77
C PHE A 434 -11.03 -17.02 13.37
N SER A 435 -10.28 -17.32 14.45
CA SER A 435 -9.28 -16.40 14.96
C SER A 435 -8.05 -16.32 14.03
N PRO A 436 -7.23 -15.23 14.12
CA PRO A 436 -6.01 -15.09 13.31
C PRO A 436 -5.01 -16.25 13.48
N GLU A 437 -5.02 -16.92 14.62
CA GLU A 437 -4.10 -18.01 14.97
C GLU A 437 -4.59 -19.37 14.45
N GLN A 438 -5.85 -19.47 14.03
CA GLN A 438 -6.44 -20.73 13.52
C GLN A 438 -6.19 -20.88 12.03
N ASN A 439 -5.78 -22.08 11.62
CA ASN A 439 -5.69 -22.47 10.23
C ASN A 439 -7.09 -22.76 9.68
N THR A 440 -7.50 -22.02 8.68
CA THR A 440 -8.77 -22.23 8.00
C THR A 440 -8.67 -23.44 7.06
N PRO A 441 -9.59 -24.43 7.16
CA PRO A 441 -9.63 -25.57 6.23
C PRO A 441 -9.76 -25.10 4.78
N PHE A 442 -9.09 -25.78 3.86
CA PHE A 442 -9.05 -25.42 2.44
C PHE A 442 -10.46 -25.35 1.81
N ASP A 443 -11.33 -26.29 2.15
CA ASP A 443 -12.71 -26.31 1.64
C ASP A 443 -13.47 -25.03 2.02
N ARG A 444 -13.26 -24.50 3.23
CA ARG A 444 -13.85 -23.24 3.67
C ARG A 444 -13.31 -22.04 2.91
N VAL A 445 -12.03 -22.04 2.61
CA VAL A 445 -11.43 -20.96 1.77
C VAL A 445 -12.07 -20.98 0.38
N LEU A 446 -12.29 -22.17 -0.19
CA LEU A 446 -12.92 -22.32 -1.49
C LEU A 446 -14.39 -21.90 -1.46
N GLU A 447 -15.16 -22.28 -0.44
CA GLU A 447 -16.54 -21.83 -0.24
C GLU A 447 -16.64 -20.30 -0.17
N LYS A 448 -15.72 -19.66 0.57
CA LYS A 448 -15.65 -18.20 0.68
C LYS A 448 -15.27 -17.55 -0.65
N ASP A 449 -14.31 -18.10 -1.40
CA ASP A 449 -13.95 -17.57 -2.73
C ASP A 449 -15.13 -17.64 -3.71
N ILE A 450 -15.88 -18.75 -3.73
CA ILE A 450 -17.10 -18.89 -4.53
C ILE A 450 -18.14 -17.84 -4.11
N SER A 451 -18.34 -17.64 -2.80
CA SER A 451 -19.27 -16.66 -2.26
C SER A 451 -18.89 -15.22 -2.63
N ILE A 452 -17.60 -14.88 -2.54
CA ILE A 452 -17.06 -13.55 -2.92
C ILE A 452 -17.32 -13.28 -4.41
N ARG A 453 -17.15 -14.28 -5.27
CA ARG A 453 -17.26 -14.18 -6.73
C ARG A 453 -18.67 -14.38 -7.29
N ASP A 454 -19.68 -14.54 -6.44
CA ASP A 454 -21.06 -14.81 -6.85
C ASP A 454 -21.67 -13.64 -7.64
N ARG A 455 -21.84 -13.85 -8.94
CA ARG A 455 -22.46 -12.89 -9.86
C ARG A 455 -23.96 -12.73 -9.63
N ALA A 456 -24.66 -13.81 -9.23
CA ALA A 456 -26.10 -13.75 -8.99
C ALA A 456 -26.40 -12.90 -7.76
N ALA A 457 -25.60 -13.05 -6.69
CA ALA A 457 -25.66 -12.20 -5.49
C ALA A 457 -25.35 -10.72 -5.82
N HIS A 458 -24.32 -10.44 -6.63
CA HIS A 458 -24.03 -9.10 -7.14
C HIS A 458 -25.25 -8.45 -7.80
N ASN A 459 -25.86 -9.13 -8.76
CA ASN A 459 -26.98 -8.59 -9.52
C ASN A 459 -28.25 -8.42 -8.67
N ARG A 460 -28.50 -9.32 -7.72
CA ARG A 460 -29.61 -9.22 -6.77
C ARG A 460 -29.44 -7.99 -5.85
N LEU A 461 -28.27 -7.86 -5.23
CA LEU A 461 -27.96 -6.72 -4.36
C LEU A 461 -28.08 -5.39 -5.11
N LYS A 462 -27.55 -5.33 -6.33
CA LYS A 462 -27.63 -4.11 -7.16
C LYS A 462 -29.07 -3.69 -7.45
N LYS A 463 -29.96 -4.64 -7.81
CA LYS A 463 -31.38 -4.36 -8.02
C LYS A 463 -32.06 -3.85 -6.75
N ASP A 464 -31.79 -4.49 -5.62
CA ASP A 464 -32.37 -4.08 -4.34
C ASP A 464 -31.88 -2.72 -3.90
N LEU A 465 -30.61 -2.37 -4.16
CA LEU A 465 -30.07 -1.04 -3.89
C LEU A 465 -30.72 0.05 -4.74
N VAL A 466 -31.02 -0.22 -6.02
CA VAL A 466 -31.76 0.72 -6.89
C VAL A 466 -33.11 1.05 -6.29
N GLU A 467 -33.89 0.06 -5.87
CA GLU A 467 -35.20 0.27 -5.24
C GLU A 467 -35.06 0.93 -3.85
N HIS A 468 -34.08 0.50 -3.04
CA HIS A 468 -33.84 1.08 -1.72
C HIS A 468 -33.51 2.56 -1.80
N ILE A 469 -32.62 2.97 -2.70
CA ILE A 469 -32.24 4.36 -2.91
C ILE A 469 -33.42 5.19 -3.41
N TRP A 470 -34.18 4.63 -4.35
CA TRP A 470 -35.38 5.31 -4.84
C TRP A 470 -36.42 5.54 -3.73
N ASN A 471 -36.70 4.53 -2.92
CA ASN A 471 -37.64 4.64 -1.79
C ASN A 471 -37.17 5.65 -0.75
N LYS A 472 -35.86 5.74 -0.49
CA LYS A 472 -35.29 6.63 0.53
C LYS A 472 -35.15 8.07 0.04
N PHE A 473 -34.76 8.30 -1.20
CA PHE A 473 -34.34 9.61 -1.73
C PHE A 473 -35.16 10.10 -2.95
N GLY A 474 -35.90 9.25 -3.64
CA GLY A 474 -36.62 9.58 -4.85
C GLY A 474 -37.68 10.68 -4.67
N GLY A 475 -38.32 10.76 -3.49
CA GLY A 475 -39.29 11.83 -3.19
C GLY A 475 -38.67 13.22 -3.06
N ALA A 476 -37.38 13.34 -2.78
CA ALA A 476 -36.64 14.60 -2.74
C ALA A 476 -36.20 15.06 -4.12
N ALA A 477 -35.86 14.12 -5.03
CA ALA A 477 -35.46 14.44 -6.39
C ALA A 477 -36.58 15.11 -7.23
N HIS A 478 -37.84 14.77 -6.97
CA HIS A 478 -38.97 15.42 -7.60
C HIS A 478 -39.23 16.87 -7.16
N ARG A 479 -38.66 17.34 -6.05
CA ARG A 479 -38.82 18.69 -5.52
C ARG A 479 -37.79 19.70 -6.02
N THR A 480 -36.71 19.27 -6.57
CA THR A 480 -35.59 20.10 -7.05
C THR A 480 -35.55 20.26 -8.59
N GLY A 481 -36.49 19.65 -9.31
CA GLY A 481 -36.61 19.66 -10.77
C GLY A 481 -37.75 20.54 -11.31
N ASN A 482 -38.27 21.51 -10.51
CA ASN A 482 -39.22 22.54 -10.95
C ASN A 482 -38.59 23.90 -10.81
#